data_0183534c3cbeba7f7fd6995f21b8dc58
#
_entry.id   0183534c3cbeba7f7fd6995f21b8dc58
#
_cell.length_a   1.000
_cell.length_b   1.000
_cell.length_c   1.000
_cell.angle_alpha   90.00
_cell.angle_beta   90.00
_cell.angle_gamma   90.00
#
_symmetry.space_group_name_H-M   'P 1'
#
loop_
_entity.id
_entity.type
_entity.pdbx_description
1 polymer ?
#
loop_
_entity_poly.entity_id
_entity_poly.type
_entity_poly.pdbx_seq_one_letter_code
_entity_poly.pdbx_strand_id
1 'polypeptide(L)'
;PMLDVRLFKKRSFSAGTIAAFMTMFAMTSVLLLASQWLQVVEELSPFKAGLYLLPMAIGDMVFAPIAPGLAARFGPKIVLPSGIGIAAIGMFIMYFFGHPLSYSTMALALILVGAGTASLAVASALIMLETPTSKAGNAAAVEESMYDLGNVFGVAVLGSLSSMPVSYTHLTLP
;
A
#
# COMPACT_ATOMS: atom_id res chain seq x y z
N PRO A 1 8.29 10.09 26.51
CA PRO A 1 7.07 9.73 25.77
C PRO A 1 7.39 8.77 24.64
N MET A 2 6.53 7.82 24.41
CA MET A 2 6.71 6.80 23.36
C MET A 2 6.68 7.39 21.94
N LEU A 3 6.07 8.55 21.78
CA LEU A 3 6.02 9.26 20.51
C LEU A 3 6.63 10.64 20.66
N ASP A 4 7.76 10.87 20.00
CA ASP A 4 8.41 12.17 19.98
C ASP A 4 8.02 12.93 18.70
N VAL A 5 7.10 13.88 18.85
CA VAL A 5 6.57 14.69 17.73
C VAL A 5 7.66 15.60 17.12
N ARG A 6 8.78 15.82 17.83
CA ARG A 6 9.88 16.65 17.32
C ARG A 6 10.60 16.01 16.13
N LEU A 7 10.52 14.68 15.99
CA LEU A 7 11.07 13.96 14.83
C LEU A 7 10.45 14.42 13.52
N PHE A 8 9.17 14.82 13.51
CA PHE A 8 8.47 15.31 12.33
C PHE A 8 8.98 16.63 11.80
N LYS A 9 9.81 17.38 12.56
CA LYS A 9 10.45 18.58 12.07
C LYS A 9 11.50 18.30 11.00
N LYS A 10 12.05 17.10 10.95
CA LYS A 10 12.96 16.67 9.88
C LYS A 10 12.14 16.25 8.67
N ARG A 11 12.39 16.88 7.53
CA ARG A 11 11.68 16.59 6.28
C ARG A 11 11.80 15.13 5.85
N SER A 12 12.99 14.56 5.99
CA SER A 12 13.25 13.16 5.62
C SER A 12 12.44 12.20 6.47
N PHE A 13 12.34 12.45 7.78
CA PHE A 13 11.55 11.65 8.69
C PHE A 13 10.05 11.71 8.33
N SER A 14 9.52 12.92 8.13
CA SER A 14 8.12 13.12 7.73
C SER A 14 7.83 12.49 6.38
N ALA A 15 8.72 12.62 5.41
CA ALA A 15 8.57 11.99 4.09
C ALA A 15 8.52 10.47 4.20
N GLY A 16 9.41 9.87 5.01
CA GLY A 16 9.42 8.42 5.24
C GLY A 16 8.15 7.91 5.91
N THR A 17 7.64 8.61 6.92
CA THR A 17 6.42 8.23 7.63
C THR A 17 5.16 8.38 6.77
N ILE A 18 5.09 9.44 5.98
CA ILE A 18 4.00 9.64 5.00
C ILE A 18 4.04 8.54 3.94
N ALA A 19 5.23 8.22 3.42
CA ALA A 19 5.42 7.15 2.46
C ALA A 19 4.95 5.80 3.03
N ALA A 20 5.28 5.49 4.26
CA ALA A 20 4.85 4.28 4.95
C ALA A 20 3.31 4.21 5.06
N PHE A 21 2.68 5.30 5.49
CA PHE A 21 1.22 5.40 5.58
C PHE A 21 0.56 5.21 4.21
N MET A 22 1.00 5.96 3.21
CA MET A 22 0.41 5.93 1.86
C MET A 22 0.58 4.58 1.19
N THR A 23 1.72 3.94 1.37
CA THR A 23 2.00 2.62 0.80
C THR A 23 1.13 1.55 1.44
N MET A 24 0.99 1.55 2.75
CA MET A 24 0.11 0.61 3.45
C MET A 24 -1.36 0.85 3.13
N PHE A 25 -1.77 2.10 3.01
CA PHE A 25 -3.12 2.45 2.56
C PHE A 25 -3.39 1.86 1.17
N ALA A 26 -2.48 2.07 0.22
CA ALA A 26 -2.60 1.56 -1.15
C ALA A 26 -2.65 0.02 -1.18
N MET A 27 -1.74 -0.62 -0.47
CA MET A 27 -1.65 -2.08 -0.39
C MET A 27 -2.94 -2.69 0.17
N THR A 28 -3.42 -2.19 1.30
CA THR A 28 -4.63 -2.67 1.95
C THR A 28 -5.86 -2.44 1.05
N SER A 29 -5.94 -1.28 0.42
CA SER A 29 -7.01 -0.93 -0.51
C SER A 29 -7.12 -1.89 -1.67
N VAL A 30 -5.99 -2.19 -2.32
CA VAL A 30 -5.95 -3.10 -3.48
C VAL A 30 -6.25 -4.52 -3.06
N LEU A 31 -5.71 -4.99 -1.94
CA LEU A 31 -5.99 -6.33 -1.43
C LEU A 31 -7.47 -6.53 -1.10
N LEU A 32 -8.12 -5.54 -0.49
CA LEU A 32 -9.54 -5.62 -0.20
C LEU A 32 -10.38 -5.68 -1.47
N LEU A 33 -10.13 -4.79 -2.43
CA LEU A 33 -10.86 -4.76 -3.69
C LEU A 33 -10.67 -6.05 -4.48
N ALA A 34 -9.43 -6.50 -4.61
CA ALA A 34 -9.10 -7.73 -5.32
C ALA A 34 -9.71 -8.95 -4.65
N SER A 35 -9.61 -9.05 -3.33
CA SER A 35 -10.17 -10.14 -2.55
C SER A 35 -11.70 -10.21 -2.67
N GLN A 36 -12.39 -9.07 -2.58
CA GLN A 36 -13.83 -8.99 -2.73
C GLN A 36 -14.28 -9.38 -4.14
N TRP A 37 -13.59 -8.89 -5.16
CA TRP A 37 -13.89 -9.24 -6.54
C TRP A 37 -13.74 -10.74 -6.78
N LEU A 38 -12.64 -11.32 -6.31
CA LEU A 38 -12.37 -12.77 -6.49
C LEU A 38 -13.39 -13.64 -5.76
N GLN A 39 -13.81 -13.24 -4.56
CA GLN A 39 -14.73 -14.05 -3.77
C GLN A 39 -16.20 -13.82 -4.12
N VAL A 40 -16.57 -12.59 -4.47
CA VAL A 40 -17.97 -12.22 -4.72
C VAL A 40 -18.34 -12.35 -6.19
N VAL A 41 -17.49 -11.88 -7.10
CA VAL A 41 -17.77 -11.88 -8.54
C VAL A 41 -17.37 -13.20 -9.19
N GLU A 42 -16.14 -13.66 -8.88
CA GLU A 42 -15.61 -14.90 -9.45
C GLU A 42 -15.96 -16.14 -8.61
N GLU A 43 -16.63 -15.93 -7.47
CA GLU A 43 -17.11 -17.00 -6.57
C GLU A 43 -16.01 -17.99 -6.14
N LEU A 44 -14.77 -17.51 -6.03
CA LEU A 44 -13.65 -18.32 -5.59
C LEU A 44 -13.66 -18.53 -4.08
N SER A 45 -13.17 -19.70 -3.64
CA SER A 45 -12.93 -19.93 -2.21
C SER A 45 -11.86 -19.00 -1.68
N PRO A 46 -11.83 -18.70 -0.36
CA PRO A 46 -10.78 -17.84 0.22
C PRO A 46 -9.36 -18.33 -0.09
N PHE A 47 -9.13 -19.62 -0.15
CA PHE A 47 -7.84 -20.21 -0.49
C PHE A 47 -7.45 -19.90 -1.95
N LYS A 48 -8.36 -20.11 -2.90
CA LYS A 48 -8.13 -19.80 -4.30
C LYS A 48 -7.94 -18.30 -4.51
N ALA A 49 -8.75 -17.48 -3.86
CA ALA A 49 -8.59 -16.02 -3.91
C ALA A 49 -7.20 -15.60 -3.43
N GLY A 50 -6.69 -16.21 -2.35
CA GLY A 50 -5.32 -15.97 -1.89
C GLY A 50 -4.26 -16.32 -2.92
N LEU A 51 -4.43 -17.44 -3.64
CA LEU A 51 -3.52 -17.83 -4.73
C LEU A 51 -3.54 -16.84 -5.89
N TYR A 52 -4.70 -16.30 -6.23
CA TYR A 52 -4.83 -15.28 -7.28
C TYR A 52 -4.26 -13.91 -6.89
N LEU A 53 -3.96 -13.70 -5.60
CA LEU A 53 -3.30 -12.48 -5.10
C LEU A 53 -1.77 -12.59 -5.09
N LEU A 54 -1.19 -13.75 -5.43
CA LEU A 54 0.26 -13.97 -5.49
C LEU A 54 1.03 -12.97 -6.38
N PRO A 55 0.48 -12.44 -7.50
CA PRO A 55 1.20 -11.46 -8.30
C PRO A 55 1.70 -10.24 -7.51
N MET A 56 0.97 -9.82 -6.48
CA MET A 56 1.41 -8.74 -5.59
C MET A 56 2.69 -9.12 -4.83
N ALA A 57 2.72 -10.31 -4.26
CA ALA A 57 3.90 -10.84 -3.57
C ALA A 57 5.08 -11.00 -4.52
N ILE A 58 4.84 -11.43 -5.75
CA ILE A 58 5.89 -11.56 -6.78
C ILE A 58 6.49 -10.18 -7.10
N GLY A 59 5.64 -9.17 -7.30
CA GLY A 59 6.10 -7.79 -7.53
C GLY A 59 6.99 -7.28 -6.40
N ASP A 60 6.56 -7.48 -5.17
CA ASP A 60 7.33 -7.09 -3.99
C ASP A 60 8.66 -7.86 -3.89
N MET A 61 8.63 -9.18 -4.03
CA MET A 61 9.82 -10.04 -3.95
C MET A 61 10.86 -9.72 -5.02
N VAL A 62 10.45 -9.35 -6.22
CA VAL A 62 11.36 -8.99 -7.30
C VAL A 62 12.01 -7.64 -7.06
N PHE A 63 11.23 -6.65 -6.62
CA PHE A 63 11.71 -5.27 -6.49
C PHE A 63 12.27 -4.94 -5.11
N ALA A 64 11.95 -5.68 -4.06
CA ALA A 64 12.48 -5.43 -2.71
C ALA A 64 14.01 -5.44 -2.66
N PRO A 65 14.74 -6.41 -3.26
CA PRO A 65 16.19 -6.36 -3.26
C PRO A 65 16.78 -5.28 -4.18
N ILE A 66 16.01 -4.78 -5.15
CA ILE A 66 16.44 -3.77 -6.12
C ILE A 66 16.30 -2.36 -5.53
N ALA A 67 15.27 -2.13 -4.72
CA ALA A 67 14.94 -0.80 -4.20
C ALA A 67 16.08 -0.13 -3.41
N PRO A 68 16.81 -0.80 -2.50
CA PRO A 68 17.95 -0.18 -1.82
C PRO A 68 19.06 0.26 -2.77
N GLY A 69 19.35 -0.54 -3.82
CA GLY A 69 20.33 -0.19 -4.84
C GLY A 69 19.92 1.04 -5.65
N LEU A 70 18.65 1.13 -6.01
CA LEU A 70 18.10 2.31 -6.69
C LEU A 70 18.16 3.55 -5.78
N ALA A 71 17.87 3.40 -4.49
CA ALA A 71 17.96 4.49 -3.52
C ALA A 71 19.41 4.97 -3.34
N ALA A 72 20.39 4.06 -3.36
CA ALA A 72 21.81 4.40 -3.32
C ALA A 72 22.25 5.14 -4.57
N ARG A 73 21.70 4.80 -5.75
CA ARG A 73 22.09 5.39 -7.03
C ARG A 73 21.37 6.71 -7.31
N PHE A 74 20.07 6.78 -7.09
CA PHE A 74 19.24 7.93 -7.46
C PHE A 74 18.78 8.76 -6.25
N GLY A 75 18.99 8.27 -5.04
CA GLY A 75 18.58 8.91 -3.81
C GLY A 75 17.16 8.57 -3.39
N PRO A 76 16.88 8.57 -2.05
CA PRO A 76 15.53 8.28 -1.55
C PRO A 76 14.48 9.29 -2.03
N LYS A 77 14.88 10.53 -2.31
CA LYS A 77 13.97 11.58 -2.81
C LYS A 77 13.34 11.26 -4.15
N ILE A 78 13.97 10.38 -4.94
CA ILE A 78 13.47 9.93 -6.23
C ILE A 78 12.78 8.59 -6.09
N VAL A 79 13.36 7.65 -5.33
CA VAL A 79 12.87 6.28 -5.21
C VAL A 79 11.54 6.21 -4.45
N LEU A 80 11.38 6.95 -3.36
CA LEU A 80 10.15 6.94 -2.57
C LEU A 80 8.93 7.44 -3.36
N PRO A 81 8.97 8.64 -3.98
CA PRO A 81 7.85 9.08 -4.82
C PRO A 81 7.59 8.18 -6.02
N SER A 82 8.64 7.60 -6.61
CA SER A 82 8.51 6.65 -7.72
C SER A 82 7.77 5.38 -7.30
N GLY A 83 8.10 4.82 -6.13
CA GLY A 83 7.40 3.66 -5.58
C GLY A 83 5.94 3.95 -5.30
N ILE A 84 5.63 5.06 -4.67
CA ILE A 84 4.26 5.51 -4.43
C ILE A 84 3.52 5.73 -5.75
N GLY A 85 4.18 6.34 -6.73
CA GLY A 85 3.62 6.57 -8.05
C GLY A 85 3.29 5.26 -8.78
N ILE A 86 4.16 4.27 -8.72
CA ILE A 86 3.92 2.94 -9.31
C ILE A 86 2.72 2.26 -8.63
N ALA A 87 2.63 2.30 -7.31
CA ALA A 87 1.49 1.77 -6.57
C ALA A 87 0.19 2.50 -6.96
N ALA A 88 0.23 3.82 -7.07
CA ALA A 88 -0.91 4.63 -7.50
C ALA A 88 -1.34 4.30 -8.94
N ILE A 89 -0.41 4.07 -9.85
CA ILE A 89 -0.71 3.62 -11.22
C ILE A 89 -1.42 2.26 -11.19
N GLY A 90 -0.96 1.33 -10.36
CA GLY A 90 -1.63 0.04 -10.17
C GLY A 90 -3.07 0.18 -9.71
N MET A 91 -3.33 1.02 -8.71
CA MET A 91 -4.67 1.31 -8.23
C MET A 91 -5.53 1.97 -9.31
N PHE A 92 -4.95 2.90 -10.06
CA PHE A 92 -5.61 3.62 -11.14
C PHE A 92 -6.04 2.68 -12.27
N ILE A 93 -5.17 1.75 -12.66
CA ILE A 93 -5.48 0.72 -13.65
C ILE A 93 -6.66 -0.13 -13.18
N MET A 94 -6.66 -0.56 -11.93
CA MET A 94 -7.73 -1.37 -11.36
C MET A 94 -9.07 -0.61 -11.39
N TYR A 95 -9.06 0.68 -11.10
CA TYR A 95 -10.27 1.50 -11.06
C TYR A 95 -10.79 1.85 -12.46
N PHE A 96 -9.93 2.29 -13.38
CA PHE A 96 -10.37 2.81 -14.68
C PHE A 96 -10.51 1.75 -15.77
N PHE A 97 -9.68 0.71 -15.72
CA PHE A 97 -9.71 -0.38 -16.72
C PHE A 97 -10.38 -1.64 -16.17
N GLY A 98 -11.02 -1.56 -15.03
CA GLY A 98 -11.66 -2.66 -14.36
C GLY A 98 -13.16 -2.85 -14.69
N HIS A 99 -13.63 -2.37 -15.81
CA HIS A 99 -15.04 -2.51 -16.20
C HIS A 99 -15.19 -3.01 -17.64
N PRO A 100 -15.38 -4.31 -17.89
CA PRO A 100 -15.37 -5.41 -16.91
C PRO A 100 -13.93 -5.74 -16.47
N LEU A 101 -13.77 -6.03 -15.18
CA LEU A 101 -12.46 -6.38 -14.62
C LEU A 101 -12.04 -7.78 -15.10
N SER A 102 -10.90 -7.85 -15.79
CA SER A 102 -10.29 -9.12 -16.16
C SER A 102 -9.16 -9.46 -15.18
N TYR A 103 -8.86 -10.75 -15.03
CA TYR A 103 -7.75 -11.17 -14.17
C TYR A 103 -6.40 -10.62 -14.65
N SER A 104 -6.20 -10.52 -15.97
CA SER A 104 -4.96 -9.95 -16.54
C SER A 104 -4.73 -8.51 -16.07
N THR A 105 -5.77 -7.67 -16.10
CA THR A 105 -5.73 -6.30 -15.62
C THR A 105 -5.45 -6.25 -14.12
N MET A 106 -6.14 -7.10 -13.36
CA MET A 106 -5.96 -7.19 -11.92
C MET A 106 -4.55 -7.66 -11.55
N ALA A 107 -4.03 -8.68 -12.24
CA ALA A 107 -2.68 -9.19 -12.01
C ALA A 107 -1.62 -8.10 -12.27
N LEU A 108 -1.77 -7.33 -13.34
CA LEU A 108 -0.88 -6.20 -13.63
C LEU A 108 -0.94 -5.15 -12.52
N ALA A 109 -2.14 -4.79 -12.08
CA ALA A 109 -2.34 -3.85 -10.98
C ALA A 109 -1.69 -4.35 -9.68
N LEU A 110 -1.86 -5.63 -9.35
CA LEU A 110 -1.26 -6.26 -8.17
C LEU A 110 0.27 -6.26 -8.24
N ILE A 111 0.86 -6.57 -9.39
CA ILE A 111 2.31 -6.53 -9.59
C ILE A 111 2.84 -5.10 -9.37
N LEU A 112 2.17 -4.10 -9.92
CA LEU A 112 2.57 -2.71 -9.78
C LEU A 112 2.47 -2.22 -8.33
N VAL A 113 1.42 -2.60 -7.62
CA VAL A 113 1.28 -2.26 -6.19
C VAL A 113 2.36 -2.96 -5.37
N GLY A 114 2.62 -4.24 -5.62
CA GLY A 114 3.69 -4.99 -4.97
C GLY A 114 5.05 -4.36 -5.21
N ALA A 115 5.35 -4.00 -6.46
CA ALA A 115 6.59 -3.32 -6.82
C ALA A 115 6.71 -1.96 -6.12
N GLY A 116 5.61 -1.21 -6.04
CA GLY A 116 5.57 0.07 -5.34
C GLY A 116 5.80 -0.07 -3.83
N THR A 117 5.25 -1.12 -3.20
CA THR A 117 5.42 -1.39 -1.78
C THR A 117 6.85 -1.80 -1.43
N ALA A 118 7.64 -2.28 -2.40
CA ALA A 118 9.05 -2.57 -2.19
C ALA A 118 9.85 -1.34 -1.73
N SER A 119 9.38 -0.13 -2.01
CA SER A 119 9.99 1.10 -1.52
C SER A 119 9.87 1.31 0.00
N LEU A 120 9.06 0.52 0.70
CA LEU A 120 8.92 0.59 2.17
C LEU A 120 10.25 0.36 2.89
N ALA A 121 11.10 -0.56 2.39
CA ALA A 121 12.41 -0.79 2.96
C ALA A 121 13.28 0.47 2.91
N VAL A 122 13.16 1.25 1.83
CA VAL A 122 13.85 2.54 1.69
C VAL A 122 13.28 3.58 2.65
N ALA A 123 11.96 3.64 2.80
CA ALA A 123 11.31 4.53 3.75
C ALA A 123 11.74 4.23 5.19
N SER A 124 11.74 2.96 5.58
CA SER A 124 12.19 2.51 6.90
C SER A 124 13.66 2.88 7.16
N ALA A 125 14.54 2.61 6.20
CA ALA A 125 15.94 2.99 6.28
C ALA A 125 16.12 4.50 6.43
N LEU A 126 15.35 5.30 5.69
CA LEU A 126 15.40 6.75 5.77
C LEU A 126 14.97 7.27 7.14
N ILE A 127 13.88 6.72 7.69
CA ILE A 127 13.40 7.05 9.04
C ILE A 127 14.49 6.78 10.08
N MET A 128 15.13 5.62 10.00
CA MET A 128 16.17 5.21 10.96
C MET A 128 17.45 6.01 10.83
N LEU A 129 17.89 6.33 9.60
CA LEU A 129 19.10 7.12 9.36
C LEU A 129 18.96 8.55 9.88
N GLU A 130 17.78 9.13 9.78
CA GLU A 130 17.52 10.50 10.24
C GLU A 130 17.24 10.59 11.74
N THR A 131 17.18 9.47 12.43
CA THR A 131 16.85 9.41 13.85
C THR A 131 18.10 9.18 14.68
N PRO A 132 18.35 9.99 15.75
CA PRO A 132 19.43 9.72 16.68
C PRO A 132 19.25 8.34 17.33
N THR A 133 20.37 7.66 17.61
CA THR A 133 20.36 6.31 18.19
C THR A 133 19.53 6.24 19.49
N SER A 134 19.56 7.31 20.29
CA SER A 134 18.78 7.41 21.53
C SER A 134 17.26 7.45 21.30
N LYS A 135 16.82 7.79 20.08
CA LYS A 135 15.38 7.91 19.71
C LYS A 135 14.94 6.84 18.74
N ALA A 136 15.76 5.82 18.46
CA ALA A 136 15.45 4.77 17.52
C ALA A 136 14.13 4.02 17.86
N GLY A 137 13.89 3.79 19.16
CA GLY A 137 12.64 3.17 19.61
C GLY A 137 11.41 4.03 19.31
N ASN A 138 11.52 5.34 19.48
CA ASN A 138 10.44 6.28 19.15
C ASN A 138 10.18 6.31 17.65
N ALA A 139 11.23 6.31 16.83
CA ALA A 139 11.10 6.28 15.39
C ALA A 139 10.42 5.00 14.90
N ALA A 140 10.80 3.85 15.45
CA ALA A 140 10.17 2.57 15.14
C ALA A 140 8.69 2.55 15.54
N ALA A 141 8.34 3.11 16.69
CA ALA A 141 6.96 3.21 17.15
C ALA A 141 6.12 4.11 16.24
N VAL A 142 6.67 5.22 15.77
CA VAL A 142 5.98 6.11 14.80
C VAL A 142 5.78 5.40 13.48
N GLU A 143 6.80 4.72 12.96
CA GLU A 143 6.72 3.97 11.72
C GLU A 143 5.62 2.90 11.78
N GLU A 144 5.61 2.08 12.83
CA GLU A 144 4.60 1.05 13.04
C GLU A 144 3.20 1.65 13.13
N SER A 145 3.07 2.76 13.86
CA SER A 145 1.79 3.48 13.96
C SER A 145 1.30 3.97 12.59
N MET A 146 2.22 4.40 11.72
CA MET A 146 1.85 4.84 10.36
C MET A 146 1.40 3.67 9.49
N TYR A 147 2.03 2.50 9.63
CA TYR A 147 1.58 1.28 8.95
C TYR A 147 0.17 0.90 9.41
N ASP A 148 -0.06 0.88 10.71
CA ASP A 148 -1.37 0.54 11.28
C ASP A 148 -2.44 1.53 10.86
N LEU A 149 -2.16 2.82 10.90
CA LEU A 149 -3.09 3.86 10.45
C LEU A 149 -3.40 3.71 8.95
N GLY A 150 -2.40 3.43 8.12
CA GLY A 150 -2.60 3.17 6.70
C GLY A 150 -3.53 1.99 6.46
N ASN A 151 -3.32 0.89 7.18
CA ASN A 151 -4.18 -0.28 7.12
C ASN A 151 -5.61 0.03 7.56
N VAL A 152 -5.78 0.69 8.70
CA VAL A 152 -7.11 1.04 9.25
C VAL A 152 -7.87 1.95 8.29
N PHE A 153 -7.22 2.98 7.77
CA PHE A 153 -7.85 3.90 6.81
C PHE A 153 -8.19 3.20 5.49
N GLY A 154 -7.33 2.31 5.01
CA GLY A 154 -7.60 1.51 3.82
C GLY A 154 -8.85 0.65 4.00
N VAL A 155 -8.96 -0.07 5.10
CA VAL A 155 -10.13 -0.90 5.42
C VAL A 155 -11.37 -0.02 5.58
N ALA A 156 -11.28 1.08 6.33
CA ALA A 156 -12.43 1.94 6.61
C ALA A 156 -12.97 2.61 5.35
N VAL A 157 -12.11 3.18 4.52
CA VAL A 157 -12.51 3.90 3.31
C VAL A 157 -13.11 2.95 2.28
N LEU A 158 -12.43 1.85 1.99
CA LEU A 158 -12.88 0.91 0.96
C LEU A 158 -14.03 0.02 1.44
N GLY A 159 -14.02 -0.35 2.71
CA GLY A 159 -15.15 -1.07 3.30
C GLY A 159 -16.43 -0.24 3.23
N SER A 160 -16.34 1.06 3.52
CA SER A 160 -17.48 1.98 3.41
C SER A 160 -17.94 2.16 1.97
N LEU A 161 -17.00 2.31 1.02
CA LEU A 161 -17.31 2.47 -0.40
C LEU A 161 -17.95 1.21 -0.99
N SER A 162 -17.48 0.03 -0.61
CA SER A 162 -18.02 -1.24 -1.11
C SER A 162 -19.42 -1.56 -0.59
N SER A 163 -19.82 -1.00 0.55
CA SER A 163 -21.16 -1.18 1.10
C SER A 163 -22.22 -0.23 0.47
N MET A 164 -21.79 0.87 -0.13
CA MET A 164 -22.71 1.85 -0.74
C MET A 164 -23.61 1.32 -1.86
N PRO A 165 -23.10 0.54 -2.85
CA PRO A 165 -23.96 0.03 -3.93
C PRO A 165 -25.08 -0.88 -3.46
N VAL A 166 -24.87 -1.60 -2.38
CA VAL A 166 -25.86 -2.53 -1.81
C VAL A 166 -27.04 -1.76 -1.20
N SER A 167 -26.79 -0.62 -0.56
CA SER A 167 -27.85 0.18 0.01
C SER A 167 -28.71 0.88 -1.06
N TYR A 168 -28.14 1.26 -2.19
CA TYR A 168 -28.90 1.85 -3.29
C TYR A 168 -29.79 0.85 -4.03
N THR A 169 -29.34 -0.39 -4.19
CA THR A 169 -30.15 -1.43 -4.84
C THR A 169 -31.33 -1.86 -3.97
N HIS A 170 -31.24 -1.81 -2.66
CA HIS A 170 -32.36 -2.10 -1.77
C HIS A 170 -33.40 -0.99 -1.69
N LEU A 171 -33.04 0.25 -2.04
CA LEU A 171 -33.97 1.40 -2.04
C LEU A 171 -34.73 1.56 -3.36
N THR A 172 -34.33 0.87 -4.42
CA THR A 172 -34.95 1.00 -5.77
C THR A 172 -35.81 -0.19 -6.18
N LEU A 173 -35.98 -1.19 -5.33
CA LEU A 173 -36.94 -2.28 -5.59
C LEU A 173 -38.30 -1.96 -4.94
N PRO A 174 -39.40 -1.90 -5.71
CA PRO A 174 -40.73 -1.69 -5.19
C PRO A 174 -41.23 -2.86 -4.34
#